data_83a69fcc146645cd5101a38ec0003429
#
_entry.id   83a69fcc146645cd5101a38ec0003429
#
_cell.length_a   1.000
_cell.length_b   1.000
_cell.length_c   1.000
_cell.angle_alpha   90.00
_cell.angle_beta   90.00
_cell.angle_gamma   90.00
#
_symmetry.space_group_name_H-M   'P 1'
#
loop_
_entity.id
_entity.type
_entity.pdbx_description
1 polymer ?
#
loop_
_entity_poly.entity_id
_entity_poly.type
_entity_poly.pdbx_seq_one_letter_code
_entity_poly.pdbx_strand_id
1 'polypeptide(L)'
;FKKILVESYNEMDTRTQLWENLYMKHLKELDLYIRKYPEDAIKEFDSLEELRVFDKDYLRNGDSQILKNISKILHCKDADIIGIVPIKSGLINVSFKFEVDGKSYVYRHPGQGTEKYINRASEAESMQVAKELHLDDTFVYIDSKEGWKISRYIDNARLLDYENEDQVKQALKMIRKLHTSNMKTNCTFDFWKEIKGFYTSIKEAQRDNFEGIDELKSLMAEVKNCVEKDKTENCLCHCDCYNPNFLLDDNDNMYLIDWEYSGMCDPAGDVGTFIACSPYTMDQADK
;
A
#
# COMPACT_ATOMS: atom_id res chain seq x y z
N PHE A 1 -33.42 -14.44 -6.63
CA PHE A 1 -32.06 -14.18 -6.16
C PHE A 1 -31.90 -12.74 -5.66
N LYS A 2 -32.29 -11.70 -6.45
CA LYS A 2 -32.15 -10.28 -6.06
C LYS A 2 -32.71 -9.99 -4.65
N LYS A 3 -33.87 -10.59 -4.28
CA LYS A 3 -34.45 -10.42 -2.95
C LYS A 3 -33.53 -10.98 -1.87
N ILE A 4 -33.03 -12.20 -2.04
CA ILE A 4 -32.08 -12.85 -1.12
C ILE A 4 -30.80 -12.01 -0.98
N LEU A 5 -30.26 -11.52 -2.10
CA LEU A 5 -29.06 -10.68 -2.08
C LEU A 5 -29.26 -9.39 -1.27
N VAL A 6 -30.42 -8.72 -1.44
CA VAL A 6 -30.74 -7.48 -0.71
C VAL A 6 -30.93 -7.75 0.79
N GLU A 7 -31.61 -8.83 1.15
CA GLU A 7 -31.86 -9.22 2.54
C GLU A 7 -30.57 -9.60 3.27
N SER A 8 -29.65 -10.32 2.58
CA SER A 8 -28.38 -10.78 3.15
C SER A 8 -27.24 -9.76 3.05
N TYR A 9 -27.42 -8.64 2.34
CA TYR A 9 -26.35 -7.67 2.05
C TYR A 9 -25.75 -7.05 3.32
N ASN A 10 -26.53 -6.92 4.37
CA ASN A 10 -26.09 -6.32 5.64
C ASN A 10 -25.41 -7.32 6.59
N GLU A 11 -25.41 -8.60 6.27
CA GLU A 11 -24.69 -9.61 7.04
C GLU A 11 -23.19 -9.49 6.75
N MET A 12 -22.36 -9.47 7.80
CA MET A 12 -20.91 -9.28 7.64
C MET A 12 -20.27 -10.33 6.72
N ASP A 13 -20.70 -11.58 6.83
CA ASP A 13 -20.20 -12.69 6.01
C ASP A 13 -20.53 -12.53 4.52
N THR A 14 -21.66 -11.90 4.19
CA THR A 14 -22.12 -11.76 2.80
C THR A 14 -21.38 -10.66 2.05
N ARG A 15 -20.92 -9.60 2.74
CA ARG A 15 -20.22 -8.47 2.13
C ARG A 15 -18.85 -8.83 1.53
N THR A 16 -18.23 -9.87 2.04
CA THR A 16 -16.90 -10.34 1.62
C THR A 16 -16.93 -11.54 0.70
N GLN A 17 -18.10 -12.09 0.42
CA GLN A 17 -18.29 -13.27 -0.43
C GLN A 17 -18.68 -12.88 -1.85
N LEU A 18 -18.34 -13.76 -2.79
CA LEU A 18 -18.86 -13.68 -4.15
C LEU A 18 -20.36 -14.02 -4.13
N TRP A 19 -21.13 -13.45 -5.06
CA TRP A 19 -22.56 -13.69 -5.16
C TRP A 19 -22.89 -15.17 -5.38
N GLU A 20 -22.01 -15.93 -6.01
CA GLU A 20 -22.10 -17.37 -6.21
C GLU A 20 -22.16 -18.12 -4.88
N ASN A 21 -21.39 -17.71 -3.89
CA ASN A 21 -21.42 -18.33 -2.56
C ASN A 21 -22.78 -18.16 -1.88
N LEU A 22 -23.39 -16.99 -2.02
CA LEU A 22 -24.73 -16.74 -1.53
C LEU A 22 -25.75 -17.59 -2.31
N TYR A 23 -25.60 -17.67 -3.64
CA TYR A 23 -26.44 -18.50 -4.48
C TYR A 23 -26.39 -19.97 -4.05
N MET A 24 -25.19 -20.50 -3.79
CA MET A 24 -24.97 -21.88 -3.33
C MET A 24 -25.66 -22.19 -2.00
N LYS A 25 -25.74 -21.22 -1.08
CA LYS A 25 -26.47 -21.39 0.20
C LYS A 25 -27.99 -21.56 -0.01
N HIS A 26 -28.55 -21.03 -1.09
CA HIS A 26 -29.98 -20.99 -1.38
C HIS A 26 -30.38 -21.86 -2.58
N LEU A 27 -29.56 -22.84 -2.98
CA LEU A 27 -29.83 -23.72 -4.14
C LEU A 27 -31.18 -24.43 -4.10
N LYS A 28 -31.69 -24.72 -2.90
CA LYS A 28 -33.01 -25.40 -2.73
C LYS A 28 -34.21 -24.47 -2.97
N GLU A 29 -33.97 -23.18 -2.96
CA GLU A 29 -35.01 -22.12 -3.07
C GLU A 29 -34.98 -21.43 -4.43
N LEU A 30 -33.93 -21.68 -5.21
CA LEU A 30 -33.63 -20.99 -6.47
C LEU A 30 -33.55 -21.98 -7.62
N ASP A 31 -34.25 -21.71 -8.71
CA ASP A 31 -34.10 -22.42 -9.97
C ASP A 31 -33.03 -21.72 -10.84
N LEU A 32 -32.07 -22.50 -11.33
CA LEU A 32 -31.06 -22.06 -12.28
C LEU A 32 -31.36 -22.67 -13.65
N TYR A 33 -31.58 -21.82 -14.62
CA TYR A 33 -31.80 -22.24 -16.01
C TYR A 33 -30.51 -21.97 -16.83
N ILE A 34 -29.96 -23.02 -17.42
CA ILE A 34 -28.79 -22.91 -18.29
C ILE A 34 -29.25 -22.35 -19.65
N ARG A 35 -28.80 -21.16 -19.99
CA ARG A 35 -28.89 -20.64 -21.35
C ARG A 35 -27.58 -20.93 -22.07
N LYS A 36 -27.63 -21.82 -23.07
CA LYS A 36 -26.47 -22.13 -23.89
C LYS A 36 -26.25 -21.03 -24.91
N TYR A 37 -25.01 -20.58 -25.00
CA TYR A 37 -24.53 -19.68 -26.03
C TYR A 37 -23.54 -20.41 -26.92
N PRO A 38 -23.32 -19.99 -28.18
CA PRO A 38 -22.17 -20.44 -28.98
C PRO A 38 -20.87 -20.19 -28.22
N GLU A 39 -19.87 -21.04 -28.45
CA GLU A 39 -18.59 -21.01 -27.72
C GLU A 39 -17.86 -19.67 -27.84
N ASP A 40 -18.10 -18.95 -28.94
CA ASP A 40 -17.50 -17.64 -29.22
C ASP A 40 -18.37 -16.44 -28.82
N ALA A 41 -19.55 -16.65 -28.26
CA ALA A 41 -20.47 -15.57 -27.89
C ALA A 41 -20.04 -14.79 -26.63
N ILE A 42 -19.22 -15.40 -25.76
CA ILE A 42 -18.69 -14.78 -24.56
C ILE A 42 -17.18 -14.85 -24.66
N LYS A 43 -16.53 -13.70 -24.51
CA LYS A 43 -15.08 -13.59 -24.43
C LYS A 43 -14.70 -13.14 -23.04
N GLU A 44 -13.78 -13.85 -22.45
CA GLU A 44 -13.18 -13.54 -21.16
C GLU A 44 -11.72 -13.17 -21.38
N PHE A 45 -11.28 -12.07 -20.79
CA PHE A 45 -9.91 -11.58 -20.91
C PHE A 45 -9.35 -11.40 -19.51
N ASP A 46 -8.31 -12.17 -19.20
CA ASP A 46 -7.60 -12.08 -17.92
C ASP A 46 -6.46 -11.05 -17.96
N SER A 47 -6.09 -10.62 -19.16
CA SER A 47 -5.01 -9.66 -19.38
C SER A 47 -5.32 -8.67 -20.50
N LEU A 48 -4.65 -7.52 -20.47
CA LEU A 48 -4.72 -6.53 -21.55
C LEU A 48 -4.12 -7.09 -22.84
N GLU A 49 -3.16 -7.98 -22.76
CA GLU A 49 -2.53 -8.65 -23.90
C GLU A 49 -3.53 -9.54 -24.65
N GLU A 50 -4.34 -10.29 -23.95
CA GLU A 50 -5.41 -11.10 -24.56
C GLU A 50 -6.44 -10.22 -25.26
N LEU A 51 -6.84 -9.11 -24.64
CA LEU A 51 -7.71 -8.11 -25.26
C LEU A 51 -7.05 -7.51 -26.52
N ARG A 52 -5.77 -7.18 -26.46
CA ARG A 52 -5.00 -6.63 -27.59
C ARG A 52 -4.87 -7.63 -28.77
N VAL A 53 -4.73 -8.92 -28.46
CA VAL A 53 -4.72 -9.99 -29.47
C VAL A 53 -6.09 -10.11 -30.13
N PHE A 54 -7.17 -10.00 -29.37
CA PHE A 54 -8.54 -10.09 -29.85
C PHE A 54 -8.96 -8.84 -30.63
N ASP A 55 -8.69 -7.66 -30.08
CA ASP A 55 -9.05 -6.36 -30.68
C ASP A 55 -7.79 -5.54 -30.96
N LYS A 56 -7.41 -5.53 -32.24
CA LYS A 56 -6.22 -4.82 -32.72
C LYS A 56 -6.31 -3.30 -32.58
N ASP A 57 -7.50 -2.75 -32.40
CA ASP A 57 -7.68 -1.32 -32.15
C ASP A 57 -7.19 -0.94 -30.75
N TYR A 58 -7.21 -1.87 -29.78
CA TYR A 58 -6.57 -1.70 -28.47
C TYR A 58 -5.04 -1.67 -28.50
N LEU A 59 -4.41 -2.11 -29.58
CA LEU A 59 -2.97 -1.93 -29.81
C LEU A 59 -2.59 -0.46 -30.10
N ARG A 60 -3.55 0.35 -30.59
CA ARG A 60 -3.28 1.68 -31.12
C ARG A 60 -4.01 2.82 -30.41
N ASN A 61 -5.08 2.53 -29.69
CA ASN A 61 -6.03 3.51 -29.15
C ASN A 61 -6.18 3.45 -27.62
N GLY A 62 -5.14 3.09 -26.89
CA GLY A 62 -5.13 3.32 -25.46
C GLY A 62 -5.09 4.82 -25.17
N ASP A 63 -6.22 5.53 -25.22
CA ASP A 63 -6.31 6.91 -24.71
C ASP A 63 -6.26 6.91 -23.16
N SER A 64 -5.51 5.95 -22.64
CA SER A 64 -5.27 5.77 -21.22
C SER A 64 -4.25 6.78 -20.74
N GLN A 65 -4.66 7.66 -19.84
CA GLN A 65 -3.73 8.58 -19.18
C GLN A 65 -2.60 7.84 -18.46
N ILE A 66 -2.88 6.64 -17.92
CA ILE A 66 -1.89 5.79 -17.25
C ILE A 66 -0.80 5.36 -18.22
N LEU A 67 -1.15 4.86 -19.42
CA LEU A 67 -0.16 4.46 -20.42
C LEU A 67 0.64 5.66 -20.91
N LYS A 68 0.01 6.82 -21.10
CA LYS A 68 0.70 8.08 -21.44
C LYS A 68 1.68 8.51 -20.37
N ASN A 69 1.32 8.35 -19.09
CA ASN A 69 2.22 8.65 -17.97
C ASN A 69 3.45 7.74 -18.00
N ILE A 70 3.26 6.43 -18.20
CA ILE A 70 4.33 5.44 -18.29
C ILE A 70 5.23 5.76 -19.50
N SER A 71 4.64 5.93 -20.69
CA SER A 71 5.37 6.23 -21.93
C SER A 71 6.22 7.48 -21.82
N LYS A 72 5.69 8.53 -21.18
CA LYS A 72 6.41 9.79 -20.94
C LYS A 72 7.62 9.58 -20.03
N ILE A 73 7.47 8.85 -18.93
CA ILE A 73 8.53 8.67 -17.92
C ILE A 73 9.59 7.69 -18.39
N LEU A 74 9.20 6.59 -19.02
CA LEU A 74 10.13 5.56 -19.50
C LEU A 74 10.61 5.79 -20.93
N HIS A 75 10.14 6.87 -21.59
CA HIS A 75 10.51 7.21 -22.97
C HIS A 75 10.24 6.08 -23.98
N CYS A 76 9.12 5.38 -23.82
CA CYS A 76 8.69 4.26 -24.67
C CYS A 76 7.37 4.59 -25.38
N LYS A 77 6.93 3.73 -26.28
CA LYS A 77 5.59 3.80 -26.88
C LYS A 77 4.61 3.01 -26.02
N ASP A 78 3.32 3.34 -26.10
CA ASP A 78 2.27 2.59 -25.39
C ASP A 78 2.26 1.10 -25.75
N ALA A 79 2.62 0.77 -27.01
CA ALA A 79 2.72 -0.60 -27.50
C ALA A 79 3.91 -1.39 -26.91
N ASP A 80 4.90 -0.71 -26.36
CA ASP A 80 6.07 -1.33 -25.73
C ASP A 80 5.78 -1.71 -24.27
N ILE A 81 4.64 -1.27 -23.72
CA ILE A 81 4.18 -1.58 -22.36
C ILE A 81 3.41 -2.90 -22.42
N ILE A 82 4.01 -3.96 -21.89
CA ILE A 82 3.48 -5.33 -21.94
C ILE A 82 3.42 -5.96 -20.55
N GLY A 83 2.83 -7.15 -20.40
CA GLY A 83 2.83 -7.90 -19.16
C GLY A 83 2.09 -7.19 -18.03
N ILE A 84 1.01 -6.46 -18.33
CA ILE A 84 0.24 -5.71 -17.32
C ILE A 84 -0.56 -6.69 -16.46
N VAL A 85 -0.15 -6.83 -15.19
CA VAL A 85 -0.78 -7.75 -14.23
C VAL A 85 -1.11 -6.99 -12.94
N PRO A 86 -2.36 -7.01 -12.47
CA PRO A 86 -2.73 -6.37 -11.21
C PRO A 86 -1.97 -6.96 -10.02
N ILE A 87 -1.50 -6.08 -9.13
CA ILE A 87 -0.95 -6.47 -7.83
C ILE A 87 -2.09 -6.34 -6.81
N LYS A 88 -2.50 -7.48 -6.24
CA LYS A 88 -3.65 -7.55 -5.32
C LYS A 88 -3.27 -7.21 -3.86
N SER A 89 -2.04 -6.84 -3.60
CA SER A 89 -1.56 -6.44 -2.28
C SER A 89 -1.69 -4.93 -2.11
N GLY A 90 -2.30 -4.49 -1.03
CA GLY A 90 -2.50 -3.08 -0.69
C GLY A 90 -3.97 -2.75 -0.44
N LEU A 91 -4.24 -2.04 0.67
CA LEU A 91 -5.60 -1.69 1.09
C LEU A 91 -6.10 -0.39 0.44
N ILE A 92 -5.19 0.48 0.02
CA ILE A 92 -5.49 1.88 -0.27
C ILE A 92 -5.25 2.24 -1.73
N ASN A 93 -4.22 1.68 -2.36
CA ASN A 93 -3.77 2.04 -3.69
C ASN A 93 -4.05 0.93 -4.71
N VAL A 94 -4.26 1.30 -5.97
CA VAL A 94 -4.37 0.36 -7.08
C VAL A 94 -3.00 0.26 -7.75
N SER A 95 -2.44 -0.95 -7.76
CA SER A 95 -1.10 -1.18 -8.32
C SER A 95 -1.12 -2.31 -9.35
N PHE A 96 -0.25 -2.20 -10.35
CA PHE A 96 -0.04 -3.26 -11.31
C PHE A 96 1.44 -3.34 -11.73
N LYS A 97 1.89 -4.57 -12.00
CA LYS A 97 3.17 -4.84 -12.65
C LYS A 97 3.04 -4.66 -14.17
N PHE A 98 4.10 -4.20 -14.81
CA PHE A 98 4.21 -4.14 -16.27
C PHE A 98 5.68 -4.23 -16.68
N GLU A 99 5.92 -4.46 -17.98
CA GLU A 99 7.27 -4.59 -18.53
C GLU A 99 7.49 -3.60 -19.67
N VAL A 100 8.69 -3.05 -19.73
CA VAL A 100 9.21 -2.22 -20.83
C VAL A 100 10.68 -2.59 -21.06
N ASP A 101 11.06 -2.89 -22.30
CA ASP A 101 12.42 -3.26 -22.70
C ASP A 101 13.02 -4.37 -21.82
N GLY A 102 12.22 -5.39 -21.49
CA GLY A 102 12.62 -6.54 -20.68
C GLY A 102 12.88 -6.23 -19.20
N LYS A 103 12.46 -5.07 -18.73
CA LYS A 103 12.54 -4.67 -17.31
C LYS A 103 11.14 -4.56 -16.72
N SER A 104 10.98 -5.10 -15.52
CA SER A 104 9.72 -5.07 -14.79
C SER A 104 9.59 -3.82 -13.92
N TYR A 105 8.40 -3.26 -13.90
CA TYR A 105 8.04 -2.06 -13.12
C TYR A 105 6.72 -2.24 -12.41
N VAL A 106 6.49 -1.39 -11.42
CA VAL A 106 5.19 -1.21 -10.75
C VAL A 106 4.68 0.19 -11.05
N TYR A 107 3.44 0.29 -11.49
CA TYR A 107 2.67 1.53 -11.48
C TYR A 107 1.72 1.49 -10.29
N ARG A 108 1.76 2.53 -9.43
CA ARG A 108 0.80 2.73 -8.35
C ARG A 108 -0.08 3.93 -8.67
N HIS A 109 -1.38 3.71 -8.68
CA HIS A 109 -2.38 4.77 -8.76
C HIS A 109 -3.01 4.99 -7.38
N PRO A 110 -3.12 6.23 -6.88
CA PRO A 110 -3.77 6.51 -5.61
C PRO A 110 -5.21 6.04 -5.59
N GLY A 111 -5.63 5.41 -4.50
CA GLY A 111 -7.03 5.08 -4.28
C GLY A 111 -7.88 6.33 -4.08
N GLN A 112 -9.16 6.25 -4.39
CA GLN A 112 -10.09 7.36 -4.19
C GLN A 112 -10.22 7.74 -2.71
N GLY A 113 -10.16 9.03 -2.39
CA GLY A 113 -10.30 9.55 -1.03
C GLY A 113 -9.02 9.51 -0.20
N THR A 114 -7.91 9.02 -0.74
CA THR A 114 -6.61 8.98 -0.04
C THR A 114 -5.99 10.37 0.15
N GLU A 115 -6.39 11.35 -0.66
CA GLU A 115 -5.96 12.74 -0.56
C GLU A 115 -6.30 13.40 0.79
N LYS A 116 -7.21 12.80 1.56
CA LYS A 116 -7.57 13.26 2.91
C LYS A 116 -6.53 12.87 3.97
N TYR A 117 -5.77 11.81 3.72
CA TYR A 117 -4.88 11.20 4.70
C TYR A 117 -3.41 11.24 4.28
N ILE A 118 -3.14 11.34 2.97
CA ILE A 118 -1.79 11.25 2.42
C ILE A 118 -1.39 12.55 1.77
N ASN A 119 -0.27 13.12 2.22
CA ASN A 119 0.34 14.28 1.60
C ASN A 119 1.29 13.86 0.47
N ARG A 120 0.83 13.94 -0.78
CA ARG A 120 1.59 13.49 -1.96
C ARG A 120 2.87 14.28 -2.19
N ALA A 121 2.92 15.55 -1.80
CA ALA A 121 4.14 16.34 -1.88
C ALA A 121 5.19 15.85 -0.86
N SER A 122 4.74 15.49 0.35
CA SER A 122 5.60 14.87 1.37
C SER A 122 6.18 13.54 0.90
N GLU A 123 5.32 12.67 0.36
CA GLU A 123 5.76 11.39 -0.22
C GLU A 123 6.83 11.60 -1.29
N ALA A 124 6.63 12.56 -2.20
CA ALA A 124 7.56 12.85 -3.28
C ALA A 124 8.92 13.35 -2.77
N GLU A 125 8.92 14.27 -1.80
CA GLU A 125 10.16 14.75 -1.16
C GLU A 125 10.89 13.61 -0.46
N SER A 126 10.18 12.80 0.31
CA SER A 126 10.76 11.68 1.07
C SER A 126 11.32 10.57 0.17
N MET A 127 10.64 10.25 -0.93
CA MET A 127 11.14 9.28 -1.91
C MET A 127 12.42 9.74 -2.60
N GLN A 128 12.57 11.05 -2.84
CA GLN A 128 13.82 11.59 -3.37
C GLN A 128 14.98 11.41 -2.37
N VAL A 129 14.74 11.69 -1.09
CA VAL A 129 15.71 11.46 -0.03
C VAL A 129 16.03 9.96 0.12
N ALA A 130 15.01 9.10 0.06
CA ALA A 130 15.20 7.65 0.13
C ALA A 130 16.16 7.14 -0.97
N LYS A 131 15.99 7.66 -2.19
CA LYS A 131 16.89 7.36 -3.31
C LYS A 131 18.31 7.87 -3.08
N GLU A 132 18.46 9.12 -2.64
CA GLU A 132 19.79 9.71 -2.35
C GLU A 132 20.53 8.94 -1.25
N LEU A 133 19.80 8.43 -0.29
CA LEU A 133 20.32 7.62 0.80
C LEU A 133 20.43 6.12 0.45
N HIS A 134 20.09 5.69 -0.76
CA HIS A 134 20.04 4.27 -1.12
C HIS A 134 19.24 3.42 -0.14
N LEU A 135 18.07 3.93 0.28
CA LEU A 135 17.09 3.22 1.09
C LEU A 135 16.01 2.60 0.20
N ASP A 136 15.68 3.27 -0.92
CA ASP A 136 14.80 2.77 -1.97
C ASP A 136 15.38 3.05 -3.36
N ASP A 137 16.24 2.15 -3.82
CA ASP A 137 16.80 2.21 -5.18
C ASP A 137 15.79 1.77 -6.26
N THR A 138 14.58 1.33 -5.89
CA THR A 138 13.53 0.96 -6.86
C THR A 138 12.84 2.18 -7.43
N PHE A 139 12.87 3.31 -6.74
CA PHE A 139 12.18 4.53 -7.12
C PHE A 139 12.61 5.05 -8.50
N VAL A 140 11.63 5.24 -9.40
CA VAL A 140 11.81 5.83 -10.74
C VAL A 140 11.22 7.23 -10.80
N TYR A 141 9.91 7.36 -10.50
CA TYR A 141 9.19 8.64 -10.59
C TYR A 141 7.95 8.66 -9.71
N ILE A 142 7.59 9.85 -9.23
CA ILE A 142 6.31 10.15 -8.59
C ILE A 142 5.78 11.50 -9.09
N ASP A 143 4.49 11.58 -9.35
CA ASP A 143 3.80 12.86 -9.56
C ASP A 143 3.36 13.43 -8.21
N SER A 144 3.94 14.55 -7.79
CA SER A 144 3.68 15.16 -6.49
C SER A 144 2.28 15.78 -6.34
N LYS A 145 1.53 15.94 -7.45
CA LYS A 145 0.17 16.49 -7.45
C LYS A 145 -0.87 15.38 -7.47
N GLU A 146 -0.72 14.45 -8.43
CA GLU A 146 -1.68 13.36 -8.64
C GLU A 146 -1.33 12.12 -7.81
N GLY A 147 -0.09 11.99 -7.33
CA GLY A 147 0.36 10.93 -6.44
C GLY A 147 0.58 9.55 -7.09
N TRP A 148 0.44 9.43 -8.42
CA TRP A 148 0.83 8.20 -9.09
C TRP A 148 2.35 8.07 -9.14
N LYS A 149 2.85 6.84 -9.03
CA LYS A 149 4.29 6.57 -9.05
C LYS A 149 4.66 5.36 -9.89
N ILE A 150 5.92 5.35 -10.35
CA ILE A 150 6.56 4.23 -11.03
C ILE A 150 7.78 3.84 -10.20
N SER A 151 7.90 2.55 -9.91
CA SER A 151 9.07 1.94 -9.27
C SER A 151 9.51 0.71 -10.07
N ARG A 152 10.77 0.30 -9.93
CA ARG A 152 11.22 -1.00 -10.45
C ARG A 152 10.56 -2.11 -9.64
N TYR A 153 10.15 -3.15 -10.32
CA TYR A 153 9.63 -4.35 -9.67
C TYR A 153 10.82 -5.21 -9.19
N ILE A 154 10.71 -5.73 -7.99
CA ILE A 154 11.70 -6.67 -7.43
C ILE A 154 11.14 -8.07 -7.67
N ASP A 155 11.74 -8.82 -8.59
CA ASP A 155 11.35 -10.20 -8.83
C ASP A 155 11.70 -11.04 -7.60
N ASN A 156 10.84 -12.02 -7.27
CA ASN A 156 10.99 -12.92 -6.11
C ASN A 156 11.16 -12.18 -4.77
N ALA A 157 10.63 -10.96 -4.64
CA ALA A 157 10.75 -10.19 -3.42
C ALA A 157 10.29 -10.97 -2.20
N ARG A 158 11.12 -10.99 -1.17
CA ARG A 158 10.82 -11.55 0.15
C ARG A 158 10.60 -10.41 1.13
N LEU A 159 9.71 -10.63 2.09
CA LEU A 159 9.50 -9.69 3.18
C LEU A 159 10.56 -9.89 4.27
N LEU A 160 10.82 -8.83 5.04
CA LEU A 160 11.62 -8.90 6.26
C LEU A 160 11.09 -10.02 7.18
N ASP A 161 11.98 -10.88 7.61
CA ASP A 161 11.74 -11.89 8.63
C ASP A 161 12.25 -11.41 9.98
N TYR A 162 11.35 -11.15 10.91
CA TYR A 162 11.70 -10.70 12.27
C TYR A 162 12.45 -11.76 13.09
N GLU A 163 12.43 -13.03 12.72
CA GLU A 163 13.21 -14.09 13.37
C GLU A 163 14.65 -14.14 12.84
N ASN A 164 14.94 -13.47 11.72
CA ASN A 164 16.28 -13.39 11.16
C ASN A 164 17.03 -12.16 11.67
N GLU A 165 17.91 -12.36 12.66
CA GLU A 165 18.66 -11.26 13.28
C GLU A 165 19.46 -10.40 12.30
N ASP A 166 20.02 -10.98 11.22
CA ASP A 166 20.80 -10.22 10.25
C ASP A 166 19.92 -9.28 9.43
N GLN A 167 18.73 -9.74 9.05
CA GLN A 167 17.74 -8.90 8.37
C GLN A 167 17.22 -7.79 9.29
N VAL A 168 16.94 -8.09 10.55
CA VAL A 168 16.53 -7.10 11.55
C VAL A 168 17.62 -6.04 11.76
N LYS A 169 18.88 -6.46 11.90
CA LYS A 169 20.02 -5.54 12.01
C LYS A 169 20.16 -4.67 10.76
N GLN A 170 19.90 -5.24 9.58
CA GLN A 170 19.93 -4.48 8.32
C GLN A 170 18.81 -3.43 8.28
N ALA A 171 17.58 -3.80 8.61
CA ALA A 171 16.44 -2.88 8.68
C ALA A 171 16.69 -1.73 9.66
N LEU A 172 17.14 -2.04 10.87
CA LEU A 172 17.46 -1.04 11.89
C LEU A 172 18.62 -0.11 11.46
N LYS A 173 19.61 -0.62 10.72
CA LYS A 173 20.66 0.23 10.12
C LYS A 173 20.09 1.18 9.07
N MET A 174 19.10 0.75 8.27
CA MET A 174 18.43 1.62 7.30
C MET A 174 17.64 2.72 7.99
N ILE A 175 16.86 2.39 9.02
CA ILE A 175 16.12 3.35 9.85
C ILE A 175 17.09 4.34 10.48
N ARG A 176 18.17 3.87 11.11
CA ARG A 176 19.20 4.73 11.70
C ARG A 176 19.86 5.64 10.66
N LYS A 177 20.16 5.12 9.47
CA LYS A 177 20.75 5.92 8.38
C LYS A 177 19.82 7.07 7.98
N LEU A 178 18.50 6.82 7.92
CA LEU A 178 17.51 7.84 7.66
C LEU A 178 17.52 8.91 8.76
N HIS A 179 17.39 8.50 10.03
CA HIS A 179 17.30 9.41 11.18
C HIS A 179 18.54 10.26 11.38
N THR A 180 19.74 9.73 11.07
CA THR A 180 21.02 10.45 11.23
C THR A 180 21.52 11.14 9.96
N SER A 181 20.73 11.13 8.90
CA SER A 181 21.12 11.72 7.61
C SER A 181 21.20 13.25 7.61
N ASN A 182 20.57 13.91 8.60
CA ASN A 182 20.34 15.36 8.63
C ASN A 182 19.50 15.89 7.46
N MET A 183 18.89 15.00 6.67
CA MET A 183 17.97 15.38 5.61
C MET A 183 16.68 15.92 6.21
N LYS A 184 16.09 16.89 5.52
CA LYS A 184 14.85 17.53 5.97
C LYS A 184 13.86 17.62 4.81
N THR A 185 12.59 17.44 5.12
CA THR A 185 11.48 17.72 4.21
C THR A 185 10.62 18.85 4.77
N ASN A 186 9.79 19.45 3.93
CA ASN A 186 8.90 20.55 4.35
C ASN A 186 7.66 20.04 5.11
N CYS A 187 7.49 18.75 5.23
CA CYS A 187 6.32 18.14 5.82
C CYS A 187 6.65 17.50 7.16
N THR A 188 5.71 17.63 8.10
CA THR A 188 5.76 16.99 9.40
C THR A 188 4.70 15.90 9.47
N PHE A 189 5.04 14.78 10.08
CA PHE A 189 4.07 13.75 10.42
C PHE A 189 3.76 13.84 11.92
N ASP A 190 2.49 13.96 12.27
CA ASP A 190 2.02 14.06 13.65
C ASP A 190 1.11 12.88 13.97
N PHE A 191 1.65 11.87 14.64
CA PHE A 191 0.92 10.68 15.06
C PHE A 191 -0.38 11.02 15.81
N TRP A 192 -0.36 12.04 16.67
CA TRP A 192 -1.54 12.40 17.48
C TRP A 192 -2.63 13.03 16.63
N LYS A 193 -2.25 13.79 15.62
CA LYS A 193 -3.19 14.35 14.64
C LYS A 193 -3.83 13.25 13.82
N GLU A 194 -3.02 12.28 13.34
CA GLU A 194 -3.52 11.14 12.55
C GLU A 194 -4.46 10.26 13.37
N ILE A 195 -4.07 9.87 14.59
CA ILE A 195 -4.92 9.12 15.51
C ILE A 195 -6.26 9.83 15.75
N LYS A 196 -6.22 11.16 15.98
CA LYS A 196 -7.43 11.96 16.15
C LYS A 196 -8.30 11.98 14.89
N GLY A 197 -7.69 12.04 13.72
CA GLY A 197 -8.37 11.98 12.42
C GLY A 197 -9.11 10.65 12.24
N PHE A 198 -8.42 9.53 12.45
CA PHE A 198 -9.02 8.19 12.40
C PHE A 198 -10.16 8.02 13.42
N TYR A 199 -9.95 8.46 14.67
CA TYR A 199 -11.00 8.40 15.68
C TYR A 199 -12.24 9.22 15.30
N THR A 200 -12.03 10.39 14.71
CA THR A 200 -13.15 11.22 14.20
C THR A 200 -13.93 10.49 13.12
N SER A 201 -13.24 9.85 12.18
CA SER A 201 -13.89 9.06 11.12
C SER A 201 -14.66 7.85 11.66
N ILE A 202 -14.12 7.17 12.67
CA ILE A 202 -14.80 6.06 13.36
C ILE A 202 -16.07 6.55 14.05
N LYS A 203 -16.01 7.71 14.70
CA LYS A 203 -17.13 8.34 15.38
C LYS A 203 -18.22 8.78 14.39
N GLU A 204 -17.84 9.41 13.29
CA GLU A 204 -18.77 9.77 12.22
C GLU A 204 -19.48 8.56 11.60
N ALA A 205 -18.76 7.42 11.51
CA ALA A 205 -19.33 6.15 11.10
C ALA A 205 -20.18 5.46 12.18
N GLN A 206 -20.35 6.06 13.37
CA GLN A 206 -21.06 5.49 14.53
C GLN A 206 -20.52 4.12 14.97
N ARG A 207 -19.20 3.93 14.92
CA ARG A 207 -18.50 2.69 15.26
C ARG A 207 -17.55 2.84 16.46
N ASP A 208 -17.72 3.89 17.26
CA ASP A 208 -16.86 4.26 18.39
C ASP A 208 -17.32 3.67 19.75
N ASN A 209 -18.20 2.69 19.72
CA ASN A 209 -18.79 2.05 20.91
C ASN A 209 -18.29 0.62 21.17
N PHE A 210 -17.05 0.30 20.77
CA PHE A 210 -16.45 -1.00 21.07
C PHE A 210 -15.93 -1.09 22.50
N GLU A 211 -15.88 -2.31 23.05
CA GLU A 211 -15.39 -2.59 24.39
C GLU A 211 -13.94 -2.13 24.59
N GLY A 212 -13.64 -1.46 25.71
CA GLY A 212 -12.29 -0.97 26.03
C GLY A 212 -11.93 0.38 25.42
N ILE A 213 -12.81 1.06 24.67
CA ILE A 213 -12.49 2.34 24.01
C ILE A 213 -12.07 3.44 25.00
N ASP A 214 -12.71 3.50 26.18
CA ASP A 214 -12.41 4.55 27.16
C ASP A 214 -11.11 4.26 27.93
N GLU A 215 -10.78 2.98 28.14
CA GLU A 215 -9.48 2.56 28.66
C GLU A 215 -8.36 2.90 27.67
N LEU A 216 -8.56 2.60 26.39
CA LEU A 216 -7.63 2.95 25.31
C LEU A 216 -7.38 4.47 25.26
N LYS A 217 -8.42 5.30 25.35
CA LYS A 217 -8.28 6.76 25.40
C LYS A 217 -7.46 7.23 26.58
N SER A 218 -7.66 6.62 27.76
CA SER A 218 -6.91 6.95 28.98
C SER A 218 -5.43 6.62 28.81
N LEU A 219 -5.12 5.42 28.34
CA LEU A 219 -3.74 4.99 28.06
C LEU A 219 -3.07 5.89 27.02
N MET A 220 -3.78 6.24 25.94
CA MET A 220 -3.25 7.16 24.93
C MET A 220 -2.93 8.54 25.50
N ALA A 221 -3.75 9.07 26.43
CA ALA A 221 -3.48 10.34 27.08
C ALA A 221 -2.24 10.26 27.98
N GLU A 222 -2.03 9.15 28.69
CA GLU A 222 -0.83 8.91 29.50
C GLU A 222 0.42 8.84 28.64
N VAL A 223 0.40 8.05 27.56
CA VAL A 223 1.53 7.95 26.60
C VAL A 223 1.86 9.31 26.02
N LYS A 224 0.84 10.07 25.60
CA LYS A 224 1.03 11.42 25.08
C LYS A 224 1.74 12.33 26.07
N ASN A 225 1.31 12.33 27.33
CA ASN A 225 1.94 13.11 28.39
C ASN A 225 3.40 12.70 28.67
N CYS A 226 3.75 11.43 28.48
CA CYS A 226 5.13 10.96 28.60
C CYS A 226 5.99 11.47 27.43
N VAL A 227 5.52 11.30 26.20
CA VAL A 227 6.22 11.76 24.99
C VAL A 227 6.42 13.29 24.98
N GLU A 228 5.41 14.08 25.41
CA GLU A 228 5.54 15.53 25.48
C GLU A 228 6.59 16.02 26.51
N LYS A 229 6.93 15.20 27.50
CA LYS A 229 7.99 15.51 28.47
C LYS A 229 9.37 15.14 27.96
N ASP A 230 9.45 14.12 27.13
CA ASP A 230 10.69 13.59 26.55
C ASP A 230 10.93 14.23 25.19
N LYS A 231 11.39 15.50 25.21
CA LYS A 231 11.56 16.28 23.98
C LYS A 231 12.75 15.77 23.17
N THR A 232 12.44 14.98 22.15
CA THR A 232 13.40 14.56 21.13
C THR A 232 13.37 15.54 19.95
N GLU A 233 14.51 15.79 19.31
CA GLU A 233 14.53 16.55 18.05
C GLU A 233 13.95 15.70 16.93
N ASN A 234 13.00 16.28 16.19
CA ASN A 234 12.42 15.63 15.02
C ASN A 234 13.48 15.43 13.93
N CYS A 235 13.48 14.27 13.34
CA CYS A 235 14.25 13.94 12.14
C CYS A 235 13.30 13.44 11.04
N LEU A 236 13.84 13.18 9.85
CA LEU A 236 13.06 12.55 8.80
C LEU A 236 12.84 11.08 9.16
N CYS A 237 11.58 10.67 9.24
CA CYS A 237 11.13 9.33 9.56
C CYS A 237 10.31 8.75 8.41
N HIS A 238 10.25 7.44 8.35
CA HIS A 238 9.40 6.71 7.39
C HIS A 238 7.93 6.69 7.84
N CYS A 239 7.70 6.62 9.15
CA CYS A 239 6.41 6.61 9.85
C CYS A 239 5.53 5.37 9.60
N ASP A 240 6.07 4.36 8.90
CA ASP A 240 5.40 3.08 8.63
C ASP A 240 6.42 1.93 8.52
N CYS A 241 7.36 1.88 9.47
CA CYS A 241 8.45 0.90 9.50
C CYS A 241 7.97 -0.45 10.03
N TYR A 242 7.50 -1.34 9.15
CA TYR A 242 7.14 -2.72 9.50
C TYR A 242 7.42 -3.68 8.33
N ASN A 243 7.35 -5.00 8.57
CA ASN A 243 7.91 -5.99 7.66
C ASN A 243 7.44 -5.91 6.19
N PRO A 244 6.17 -5.64 5.85
CA PRO A 244 5.77 -5.52 4.45
C PRO A 244 6.47 -4.41 3.66
N ASN A 245 6.99 -3.39 4.35
CA ASN A 245 7.68 -2.26 3.74
C ASN A 245 9.18 -2.46 3.60
N PHE A 246 9.73 -3.58 4.12
CA PHE A 246 11.11 -4.00 3.89
C PHE A 246 11.12 -5.19 2.94
N LEU A 247 11.58 -4.97 1.70
CA LEU A 247 11.68 -6.00 0.68
C LEU A 247 13.14 -6.44 0.51
N LEU A 248 13.37 -7.73 0.33
CA LEU A 248 14.67 -8.30 -0.02
C LEU A 248 14.60 -8.92 -1.41
N ASP A 249 15.62 -8.67 -2.23
CA ASP A 249 15.81 -9.36 -3.50
C ASP A 249 16.52 -10.73 -3.33
N ASP A 250 16.79 -11.40 -4.44
CA ASP A 250 17.48 -12.70 -4.46
C ASP A 250 18.96 -12.62 -3.98
N ASN A 251 19.53 -11.42 -3.88
CA ASN A 251 20.89 -11.15 -3.40
C ASN A 251 20.92 -10.62 -1.96
N ASP A 252 19.82 -10.69 -1.22
CA ASP A 252 19.65 -10.14 0.12
C ASP A 252 19.83 -8.62 0.22
N ASN A 253 19.74 -7.89 -0.90
CA ASN A 253 19.66 -6.42 -0.83
C ASN A 253 18.30 -6.03 -0.30
N MET A 254 18.29 -5.15 0.70
CA MET A 254 17.05 -4.69 1.34
C MET A 254 16.66 -3.31 0.82
N TYR A 255 15.37 -3.13 0.60
CA TYR A 255 14.73 -1.90 0.14
C TYR A 255 13.63 -1.50 1.12
N LEU A 256 13.60 -0.25 1.54
CA LEU A 256 12.52 0.33 2.34
C LEU A 256 11.58 1.09 1.41
N ILE A 257 10.38 0.58 1.25
CA ILE A 257 9.38 1.08 0.30
C ILE A 257 8.19 1.71 1.02
N ASP A 258 7.31 2.35 0.26
CA ASP A 258 6.01 2.91 0.70
C ASP A 258 6.10 4.08 1.68
N TRP A 259 6.67 5.17 1.20
CA TRP A 259 6.97 6.41 1.92
C TRP A 259 5.78 7.37 2.09
N GLU A 260 4.54 6.88 1.95
CA GLU A 260 3.36 7.75 1.88
C GLU A 260 3.02 8.47 3.19
N TYR A 261 3.52 7.98 4.33
CA TYR A 261 3.39 8.63 5.65
C TYR A 261 4.65 9.37 6.09
N SER A 262 5.71 9.31 5.31
CA SER A 262 7.01 9.89 5.68
C SER A 262 6.97 11.39 5.90
N GLY A 263 7.70 11.85 6.92
CA GLY A 263 7.81 13.26 7.28
C GLY A 263 8.72 13.50 8.48
N MET A 264 8.93 14.76 8.81
CA MET A 264 9.66 15.15 10.01
C MET A 264 8.87 14.77 11.25
N CYS A 265 9.42 13.91 12.10
CA CYS A 265 8.72 13.35 13.26
C CYS A 265 9.73 12.90 14.33
N ASP A 266 9.23 12.51 15.50
CA ASP A 266 10.02 11.84 16.53
C ASP A 266 10.50 10.47 16.04
N PRO A 267 11.83 10.18 16.03
CA PRO A 267 12.38 8.91 15.60
C PRO A 267 11.84 7.69 16.37
N ALA A 268 11.35 7.88 17.58
CA ALA A 268 10.69 6.82 18.36
C ALA A 268 9.47 6.24 17.64
N GLY A 269 8.84 7.00 16.73
CA GLY A 269 7.72 6.54 15.93
C GLY A 269 8.07 5.36 15.01
N ASP A 270 9.19 5.43 14.29
CA ASP A 270 9.67 4.36 13.42
C ASP A 270 10.04 3.10 14.21
N VAL A 271 10.80 3.27 15.31
CA VAL A 271 11.22 2.16 16.17
C VAL A 271 10.01 1.53 16.85
N GLY A 272 9.10 2.35 17.36
CA GLY A 272 7.86 1.89 17.99
C GLY A 272 6.98 1.10 17.03
N THR A 273 6.81 1.56 15.79
CA THR A 273 6.06 0.84 14.74
C THR A 273 6.74 -0.50 14.42
N PHE A 274 8.07 -0.50 14.26
CA PHE A 274 8.83 -1.72 13.98
C PHE A 274 8.63 -2.79 15.06
N ILE A 275 8.73 -2.39 16.34
CA ILE A 275 8.55 -3.29 17.49
C ILE A 275 7.08 -3.72 17.61
N ALA A 276 6.13 -2.79 17.53
CA ALA A 276 4.71 -3.08 17.72
C ALA A 276 4.13 -4.03 16.65
N CYS A 277 4.69 -3.99 15.43
CA CYS A 277 4.29 -4.88 14.33
C CYS A 277 5.11 -6.18 14.27
N SER A 278 6.08 -6.36 15.15
CA SER A 278 6.88 -7.58 15.25
C SER A 278 6.20 -8.61 16.19
N PRO A 279 6.59 -9.88 16.13
CA PRO A 279 6.15 -10.91 17.09
C PRO A 279 6.92 -10.85 18.42
N TYR A 280 7.71 -9.81 18.66
CA TYR A 280 8.60 -9.73 19.83
C TYR A 280 7.84 -9.61 21.14
N THR A 281 8.31 -10.33 22.15
CA THR A 281 7.99 -10.04 23.55
C THR A 281 8.73 -8.78 24.02
N MET A 282 8.31 -8.19 25.12
CA MET A 282 9.00 -7.02 25.71
C MET A 282 10.49 -7.31 25.97
N ASP A 283 10.82 -8.50 26.50
CA ASP A 283 12.22 -8.90 26.75
C ASP A 283 13.05 -9.02 25.46
N GLN A 284 12.41 -9.29 24.31
CA GLN A 284 13.07 -9.33 23.01
C GLN A 284 13.22 -7.93 22.41
N ALA A 285 12.23 -7.07 22.64
CA ALA A 285 12.26 -5.69 22.18
C ALA A 285 13.32 -4.83 22.90
N ASP A 286 13.66 -5.19 24.15
CA ASP A 286 14.67 -4.51 24.95
C ASP A 286 16.13 -4.88 24.58
N LYS A 287 16.33 -5.87 23.73
CA LYS A 287 17.66 -6.34 23.26
C LYS A 287 18.05 -5.70 21.94
#